data_cb4a186253d65a1228d146d7550357d9
#
_entry.id   cb4a186253d65a1228d146d7550357d9
#
_cell.length_a   1.000
_cell.length_b   1.000
_cell.length_c   1.000
_cell.angle_alpha   90.00
_cell.angle_beta   90.00
_cell.angle_gamma   90.00
#
_symmetry.space_group_name_H-M   'P 1'
#
loop_
_entity.id
_entity.type
_entity.pdbx_description
1 polymer ?
#
loop_
_entity_poly.entity_id
_entity_poly.type
_entity_poly.pdbx_seq_one_letter_code
_entity_poly.pdbx_strand_id
1 'polypeptide(L)'
;RSWGDQRIPRHRYFAFDKHTGEIVWISTPGGRPLDTTYSTPVVADIDGQRMLIAGNADGWVYGMRLSTGGQVWGFQLSKRGINTSVIVDGHRVYATHSEENVDTTTMGRVVCIDARGSGDVTATHELWRRDGVLSGYSSPTLVEDRLYVVDNSANLLSLDAITGAHLWTQNLGTGGKGSP
;
A
#
# COMPACT_ATOMS: atom_id res chain seq x y z
N ARG A 1 -0.69 11.81 -9.90
CA ARG A 1 -0.34 11.13 -11.16
C ARG A 1 0.91 11.77 -11.75
N SER A 2 1.90 10.97 -12.15
CA SER A 2 3.19 11.47 -12.63
C SER A 2 3.38 11.35 -14.15
N TRP A 3 2.29 11.14 -14.89
CA TRP A 3 2.31 11.06 -16.35
C TRP A 3 2.30 12.45 -17.00
N GLY A 4 2.93 12.59 -18.14
CA GLY A 4 2.92 13.77 -18.97
C GLY A 4 4.29 14.45 -19.09
N ASP A 5 4.34 15.75 -19.16
CA ASP A 5 5.44 16.60 -19.58
C ASP A 5 6.70 16.60 -18.71
N GLN A 6 6.90 15.57 -17.90
CA GLN A 6 8.04 15.49 -17.01
C GLN A 6 9.23 14.86 -17.73
N ARG A 7 10.35 15.53 -17.70
CA ARG A 7 11.63 15.01 -18.26
C ARG A 7 12.04 13.68 -17.61
N ILE A 8 11.72 13.50 -16.33
CA ILE A 8 11.88 12.25 -15.60
C ILE A 8 10.53 11.94 -14.96
N PRO A 9 9.75 10.98 -15.49
CA PRO A 9 8.46 10.61 -14.91
C PRO A 9 8.69 10.03 -13.52
N ARG A 10 8.07 10.64 -12.52
CA ARG A 10 8.10 10.19 -11.14
C ARG A 10 6.74 10.38 -10.50
N HIS A 11 6.39 9.48 -9.60
CA HIS A 11 5.27 9.71 -8.70
C HIS A 11 5.66 10.79 -7.70
N ARG A 12 4.76 11.76 -7.47
CA ARG A 12 5.01 12.89 -6.57
C ARG A 12 3.93 13.01 -5.52
N TYR A 13 4.38 13.28 -4.31
CA TYR A 13 3.53 13.69 -3.19
C TYR A 13 3.80 15.16 -2.90
N PHE A 14 2.73 15.90 -2.60
CA PHE A 14 2.77 17.30 -2.26
C PHE A 14 2.14 17.50 -0.89
N ALA A 15 2.78 18.25 -0.01
CA ALA A 15 2.14 18.79 1.17
C ALA A 15 1.90 20.29 0.98
N PHE A 16 0.71 20.71 1.32
CA PHE A 16 0.30 22.10 1.26
C PHE A 16 -0.04 22.61 2.66
N ASP A 17 0.30 23.85 2.94
CA ASP A 17 -0.26 24.52 4.09
C ASP A 17 -1.77 24.69 3.88
N LYS A 18 -2.56 24.20 4.83
CA LYS A 18 -4.04 24.19 4.69
C LYS A 18 -4.68 25.57 4.77
N HIS A 19 -3.97 26.58 5.27
CA HIS A 19 -4.48 27.95 5.43
C HIS A 19 -4.08 28.84 4.25
N THR A 20 -2.86 28.66 3.72
CA THR A 20 -2.31 29.52 2.66
C THR A 20 -2.35 28.84 1.28
N GLY A 21 -2.40 27.50 1.22
CA GLY A 21 -2.29 26.74 -0.02
C GLY A 21 -0.85 26.65 -0.56
N GLU A 22 0.13 27.19 0.15
CA GLU A 22 1.53 27.13 -0.25
C GLU A 22 2.11 25.72 -0.10
N ILE A 23 3.05 25.37 -0.98
CA ILE A 23 3.74 24.09 -0.93
C ILE A 23 4.72 24.09 0.24
N VAL A 24 4.51 23.15 1.18
CA VAL A 24 5.42 22.93 2.31
C VAL A 24 6.58 22.06 1.89
N TRP A 25 6.29 20.95 1.18
CA TRP A 25 7.32 20.09 0.59
C TRP A 25 6.77 19.30 -0.61
N ILE A 26 7.69 18.83 -1.46
CA ILE A 26 7.44 17.88 -2.55
C ILE A 26 8.34 16.67 -2.33
N SER A 27 7.78 15.47 -2.41
CA SER A 27 8.51 14.20 -2.30
C SER A 27 8.32 13.35 -3.55
N THR A 28 9.39 12.68 -3.95
CA THR A 28 9.43 11.77 -5.09
C THR A 28 10.07 10.45 -4.69
N PRO A 29 9.42 9.66 -3.79
CA PRO A 29 9.97 8.37 -3.40
C PRO A 29 10.03 7.43 -4.61
N GLY A 30 11.01 6.54 -4.59
CA GLY A 30 11.12 5.46 -5.55
C GLY A 30 11.56 5.84 -6.94
N GLY A 31 11.20 4.95 -7.87
CA GLY A 31 11.66 4.95 -9.23
C GLY A 31 10.67 5.51 -10.25
N ARG A 32 10.87 5.07 -11.50
CA ARG A 32 9.95 5.36 -12.60
C ARG A 32 8.63 4.65 -12.36
N PRO A 33 7.48 5.33 -12.55
CA PRO A 33 6.17 4.67 -12.55
C PRO A 33 6.11 3.53 -13.58
N LEU A 34 5.66 2.38 -13.15
CA LEU A 34 5.44 1.19 -13.99
C LEU A 34 3.98 1.11 -14.44
N ASP A 35 3.08 1.73 -13.66
CA ASP A 35 1.66 1.79 -13.95
C ASP A 35 1.01 2.99 -13.25
N THR A 36 -0.33 3.06 -13.30
CA THR A 36 -1.12 4.01 -12.51
C THR A 36 -1.11 3.63 -11.04
N THR A 37 -1.45 4.59 -10.17
CA THR A 37 -1.76 4.34 -8.76
C THR A 37 -2.95 5.18 -8.34
N TYR A 38 -3.83 4.58 -7.55
CA TYR A 38 -4.99 5.22 -6.92
C TYR A 38 -4.91 5.13 -5.39
N SER A 39 -3.78 4.63 -4.87
CA SER A 39 -3.55 4.53 -3.44
C SER A 39 -3.68 5.91 -2.77
N THR A 40 -4.57 6.01 -1.79
CA THR A 40 -4.70 7.19 -0.95
C THR A 40 -3.68 7.12 0.17
N PRO A 41 -2.84 8.16 0.36
CA PRO A 41 -1.88 8.18 1.46
C PRO A 41 -2.56 8.18 2.83
N VAL A 42 -2.00 7.43 3.76
CA VAL A 42 -2.47 7.35 5.16
C VAL A 42 -1.42 8.01 6.07
N VAL A 43 -1.88 8.84 6.99
CA VAL A 43 -1.03 9.41 8.05
C VAL A 43 -1.16 8.55 9.29
N ALA A 44 -0.03 8.07 9.81
CA ALA A 44 0.03 7.27 11.02
C ALA A 44 1.20 7.69 11.91
N ASP A 45 1.12 7.34 13.19
CA ASP A 45 2.24 7.43 14.13
C ASP A 45 2.86 6.03 14.26
N ILE A 46 4.14 5.93 13.95
CA ILE A 46 4.92 4.70 14.08
C ILE A 46 5.99 4.96 15.15
N ASP A 47 5.77 4.45 16.34
CA ASP A 47 6.68 4.59 17.50
C ASP A 47 7.09 6.06 17.75
N GLY A 48 6.11 6.98 17.73
CA GLY A 48 6.34 8.41 17.95
C GLY A 48 6.80 9.19 16.71
N GLN A 49 6.98 8.53 15.56
CA GLN A 49 7.28 9.18 14.30
C GLN A 49 6.03 9.28 13.41
N ARG A 50 5.56 10.49 13.14
CA ARG A 50 4.46 10.70 12.20
C ARG A 50 4.94 10.48 10.77
N MET A 51 4.27 9.54 10.09
CA MET A 51 4.60 9.10 8.74
C MET A 51 3.42 9.24 7.80
N LEU A 52 3.71 9.49 6.53
CA LEU A 52 2.81 9.32 5.39
C LEU A 52 3.14 7.98 4.74
N ILE A 53 2.17 7.07 4.66
CA ILE A 53 2.37 5.73 4.12
C ILE A 53 1.44 5.53 2.93
N ALA A 54 1.97 5.04 1.80
CA ALA A 54 1.17 4.87 0.59
C ALA A 54 1.77 3.82 -0.36
N GLY A 55 0.91 3.18 -1.15
CA GLY A 55 1.29 2.46 -2.35
C GLY A 55 1.70 3.43 -3.45
N ASN A 56 2.63 3.02 -4.30
CA ASN A 56 3.22 3.87 -5.31
C ASN A 56 3.13 3.25 -6.72
N ALA A 57 3.29 4.08 -7.73
CA ALA A 57 3.17 3.70 -9.14
C ALA A 57 4.29 2.77 -9.65
N ASP A 58 5.37 2.62 -8.90
CA ASP A 58 6.50 1.73 -9.20
C ASP A 58 6.42 0.36 -8.49
N GLY A 59 5.29 0.06 -7.85
CA GLY A 59 5.05 -1.22 -7.21
C GLY A 59 5.56 -1.34 -5.77
N TRP A 60 5.99 -0.24 -5.19
CA TRP A 60 6.45 -0.18 -3.81
C TRP A 60 5.40 0.44 -2.88
N VAL A 61 5.47 0.08 -1.61
CA VAL A 61 4.85 0.82 -0.51
C VAL A 61 5.95 1.64 0.17
N TYR A 62 5.71 2.93 0.36
CA TYR A 62 6.67 3.83 1.00
C TYR A 62 6.14 4.40 2.30
N GLY A 63 7.01 4.45 3.31
CA GLY A 63 6.84 5.28 4.49
C GLY A 63 7.72 6.53 4.38
N MET A 64 7.10 7.69 4.50
CA MET A 64 7.74 8.99 4.38
C MET A 64 7.56 9.79 5.66
N ARG A 65 8.56 10.55 6.09
CA ARG A 65 8.43 11.45 7.23
C ARG A 65 7.42 12.55 6.90
N LEU A 66 6.35 12.67 7.69
CA LEU A 66 5.25 13.60 7.42
C LEU A 66 5.72 15.05 7.37
N SER A 67 6.70 15.45 8.19
CA SER A 67 7.16 16.83 8.27
C SER A 67 7.99 17.31 7.09
N THR A 68 8.61 16.39 6.32
CA THR A 68 9.57 16.73 5.27
C THR A 68 9.33 16.04 3.93
N GLY A 69 8.47 15.01 3.91
CA GLY A 69 8.30 14.12 2.74
C GLY A 69 9.50 13.18 2.50
N GLY A 70 10.52 13.21 3.35
CA GLY A 70 11.70 12.35 3.20
C GLY A 70 11.35 10.87 3.37
N GLN A 71 11.76 10.03 2.42
CA GLN A 71 11.57 8.58 2.48
C GLN A 71 12.30 8.02 3.71
N VAL A 72 11.61 7.20 4.50
CA VAL A 72 12.16 6.47 5.65
C VAL A 72 12.44 5.03 5.25
N TRP A 73 11.43 4.37 4.71
CA TRP A 73 11.54 3.00 4.24
C TRP A 73 10.76 2.77 2.94
N GLY A 74 11.04 1.68 2.26
CA GLY A 74 10.28 1.17 1.13
C GLY A 74 10.21 -0.35 1.15
N PHE A 75 9.06 -0.90 0.76
CA PHE A 75 8.80 -2.33 0.60
C PHE A 75 8.35 -2.61 -0.83
N GLN A 76 9.08 -3.45 -1.57
CA GLN A 76 8.71 -3.83 -2.93
C GLN A 76 7.62 -4.90 -2.90
N LEU A 77 6.42 -4.55 -3.30
CA LEU A 77 5.27 -5.43 -3.23
C LEU A 77 4.91 -6.07 -4.59
N SER A 78 5.00 -5.31 -5.67
CA SER A 78 4.49 -5.66 -6.99
C SER A 78 5.47 -5.28 -8.10
N LYS A 79 5.35 -5.92 -9.27
CA LYS A 79 6.01 -5.49 -10.53
C LYS A 79 5.22 -4.39 -11.25
N ARG A 80 4.06 -3.98 -10.73
CA ARG A 80 3.18 -2.94 -11.27
C ARG A 80 2.80 -1.93 -10.19
N GLY A 81 2.10 -0.87 -10.59
CA GLY A 81 1.60 0.14 -9.64
C GLY A 81 0.59 -0.44 -8.64
N ILE A 82 0.59 0.10 -7.43
CA ILE A 82 -0.32 -0.29 -6.35
C ILE A 82 -1.50 0.70 -6.35
N ASN A 83 -2.71 0.18 -6.54
CA ASN A 83 -3.92 1.01 -6.63
C ASN A 83 -4.74 1.04 -5.33
N THR A 84 -4.54 0.07 -4.45
CA THR A 84 -5.22 0.00 -3.16
C THR A 84 -4.57 0.93 -2.14
N SER A 85 -5.37 1.50 -1.25
CA SER A 85 -4.85 2.21 -0.08
C SER A 85 -4.38 1.21 0.97
N VAL A 86 -3.36 1.59 1.73
CA VAL A 86 -2.87 0.79 2.84
C VAL A 86 -3.74 0.98 4.09
N ILE A 87 -3.73 0.01 4.99
CA ILE A 87 -4.27 0.13 6.35
C ILE A 87 -3.09 0.12 7.31
N VAL A 88 -3.16 0.91 8.36
CA VAL A 88 -2.14 0.98 9.39
C VAL A 88 -2.77 0.73 10.76
N ASP A 89 -2.19 -0.20 11.51
CA ASP A 89 -2.54 -0.51 12.89
C ASP A 89 -1.28 -0.64 13.73
N GLY A 90 -1.05 0.31 14.62
CA GLY A 90 0.21 0.43 15.33
C GLY A 90 1.39 0.50 14.36
N HIS A 91 2.28 -0.49 14.42
CA HIS A 91 3.41 -0.60 13.49
C HIS A 91 3.15 -1.50 12.28
N ARG A 92 1.96 -2.10 12.17
CA ARG A 92 1.59 -2.98 11.06
C ARG A 92 0.98 -2.19 9.91
N VAL A 93 1.49 -2.42 8.71
CA VAL A 93 0.97 -1.87 7.46
C VAL A 93 0.47 -3.02 6.60
N TYR A 94 -0.83 -3.00 6.27
CA TYR A 94 -1.44 -3.98 5.38
C TYR A 94 -1.59 -3.38 3.98
N ALA A 95 -1.10 -4.10 2.98
CA ALA A 95 -1.17 -3.69 1.58
C ALA A 95 -1.60 -4.86 0.69
N THR A 96 -2.26 -4.52 -0.42
CA THR A 96 -2.74 -5.52 -1.40
C THR A 96 -2.43 -5.07 -2.82
N HIS A 97 -2.37 -6.03 -3.74
CA HIS A 97 -2.38 -5.81 -5.18
C HIS A 97 -2.93 -7.03 -5.92
N SER A 98 -3.19 -6.89 -7.24
CA SER A 98 -3.68 -7.98 -8.09
C SER A 98 -2.70 -8.38 -9.20
N GLU A 99 -1.56 -7.75 -9.27
CA GLU A 99 -0.61 -7.86 -10.37
C GLU A 99 0.45 -8.95 -10.13
N GLU A 100 1.51 -8.96 -10.95
CA GLU A 100 2.62 -9.89 -10.80
C GLU A 100 3.39 -9.66 -9.51
N ASN A 101 3.61 -10.71 -8.75
CA ASN A 101 4.50 -10.71 -7.60
C ASN A 101 5.97 -10.62 -8.03
N VAL A 102 6.80 -10.04 -7.18
CA VAL A 102 8.23 -9.83 -7.46
C VAL A 102 9.00 -11.16 -7.48
N ASP A 103 8.64 -12.07 -6.60
CA ASP A 103 9.40 -13.27 -6.19
C ASP A 103 8.69 -14.59 -6.51
N THR A 104 7.47 -14.58 -7.04
CA THR A 104 6.73 -15.77 -7.45
C THR A 104 6.01 -15.55 -8.78
N THR A 105 5.50 -16.65 -9.37
CA THR A 105 4.65 -16.63 -10.57
C THR A 105 3.16 -16.46 -10.24
N THR A 106 2.79 -16.59 -8.98
CA THR A 106 1.41 -16.35 -8.50
C THR A 106 1.13 -14.86 -8.57
N MET A 107 -0.02 -14.48 -9.11
CA MET A 107 -0.47 -13.08 -9.14
C MET A 107 -1.23 -12.72 -7.87
N GLY A 108 -1.13 -11.45 -7.48
CA GLY A 108 -1.85 -10.90 -6.34
C GLY A 108 -1.26 -11.31 -4.99
N ARG A 109 -1.32 -10.40 -4.05
CA ARG A 109 -0.80 -10.59 -2.68
C ARG A 109 -1.51 -9.67 -1.71
N VAL A 110 -1.73 -10.19 -0.51
CA VAL A 110 -1.95 -9.42 0.72
C VAL A 110 -0.70 -9.57 1.57
N VAL A 111 -0.18 -8.49 2.10
CA VAL A 111 1.01 -8.49 2.95
C VAL A 111 0.79 -7.66 4.20
N CYS A 112 1.41 -8.07 5.29
CA CYS A 112 1.60 -7.25 6.50
C CYS A 112 3.09 -6.91 6.64
N ILE A 113 3.39 -5.63 6.76
CA ILE A 113 4.75 -5.08 6.82
C ILE A 113 4.95 -4.45 8.20
N ASP A 114 6.10 -4.64 8.82
CA ASP A 114 6.52 -3.88 10.00
C ASP A 114 7.09 -2.51 9.55
N ALA A 115 6.40 -1.44 9.89
CA ALA A 115 6.76 -0.08 9.46
C ALA A 115 7.94 0.54 10.24
N ARG A 116 8.53 -0.17 11.21
CA ARG A 116 9.61 0.34 12.08
C ARG A 116 10.99 0.31 11.44
N GLY A 117 11.09 -0.15 10.20
CA GLY A 117 12.35 -0.25 9.48
C GLY A 117 12.84 1.05 8.85
N SER A 118 13.97 0.97 8.17
CA SER A 118 14.55 2.05 7.37
C SER A 118 15.22 1.52 6.11
N GLY A 119 15.24 2.31 5.04
CA GLY A 119 15.78 1.89 3.74
C GLY A 119 14.90 0.87 3.03
N ASP A 120 15.49 -0.07 2.32
CA ASP A 120 14.76 -1.20 1.73
C ASP A 120 14.48 -2.26 2.78
N VAL A 121 13.21 -2.43 3.10
CA VAL A 121 12.75 -3.38 4.14
C VAL A 121 12.11 -4.65 3.55
N THR A 122 12.16 -4.84 2.25
CA THR A 122 11.48 -5.93 1.54
C THR A 122 11.85 -7.31 2.10
N ALA A 123 13.13 -7.55 2.34
CA ALA A 123 13.61 -8.86 2.81
C ALA A 123 13.57 -9.03 4.34
N THR A 124 13.30 -7.98 5.11
CA THR A 124 13.53 -7.98 6.55
C THR A 124 12.30 -7.67 7.41
N HIS A 125 11.29 -7.01 6.85
CA HIS A 125 10.15 -6.49 7.61
C HIS A 125 8.80 -7.04 7.13
N GLU A 126 8.78 -8.10 6.33
CA GLU A 126 7.56 -8.84 6.03
C GLU A 126 7.17 -9.66 7.28
N LEU A 127 6.03 -9.34 7.89
CA LEU A 127 5.51 -10.10 9.03
C LEU A 127 4.79 -11.37 8.55
N TRP A 128 3.96 -11.23 7.53
CA TRP A 128 3.31 -12.33 6.83
C TRP A 128 2.84 -11.88 5.45
N ARG A 129 2.59 -12.86 4.58
CA ARG A 129 1.97 -12.65 3.27
C ARG A 129 1.01 -13.77 2.91
N ARG A 130 0.09 -13.44 2.01
CA ARG A 130 -0.81 -14.38 1.38
C ARG A 130 -0.86 -14.12 -0.12
N ASP A 131 -0.28 -15.01 -0.90
CA ASP A 131 -0.29 -14.95 -2.36
C ASP A 131 -1.60 -15.51 -2.93
N GLY A 132 -1.93 -15.09 -4.16
CA GLY A 132 -3.12 -15.56 -4.88
C GLY A 132 -4.40 -14.79 -4.56
N VAL A 133 -4.34 -13.73 -3.75
CA VAL A 133 -5.46 -12.84 -3.50
C VAL A 133 -5.37 -11.66 -4.46
N LEU A 134 -6.25 -11.64 -5.46
CA LEU A 134 -6.27 -10.64 -6.54
C LEU A 134 -7.08 -9.41 -6.13
N SER A 135 -6.61 -8.61 -5.19
CA SER A 135 -7.27 -7.37 -4.75
C SER A 135 -6.55 -6.16 -5.32
N GLY A 136 -7.02 -5.68 -6.49
CA GLY A 136 -6.33 -4.64 -7.24
C GLY A 136 -6.88 -3.23 -7.05
N TYR A 137 -8.15 -3.09 -6.65
CA TYR A 137 -8.83 -1.80 -6.52
C TYR A 137 -9.52 -1.62 -5.17
N SER A 138 -10.00 -2.71 -4.60
CA SER A 138 -10.64 -2.71 -3.28
C SER A 138 -9.58 -2.58 -2.20
N SER A 139 -9.56 -1.47 -1.47
CA SER A 139 -8.68 -1.31 -0.32
C SER A 139 -9.15 -2.22 0.82
N PRO A 140 -8.24 -2.82 1.57
CA PRO A 140 -8.62 -3.64 2.73
C PRO A 140 -9.26 -2.79 3.83
N THR A 141 -9.97 -3.45 4.74
CA THR A 141 -10.54 -2.84 5.95
C THR A 141 -10.16 -3.68 7.16
N LEU A 142 -9.76 -3.05 8.24
CA LEU A 142 -9.43 -3.69 9.50
C LEU A 142 -10.51 -3.39 10.53
N VAL A 143 -11.05 -4.45 11.15
CA VAL A 143 -11.96 -4.35 12.28
C VAL A 143 -11.44 -5.29 13.36
N GLU A 144 -11.03 -4.73 14.47
CA GLU A 144 -10.38 -5.46 15.57
C GLU A 144 -9.19 -6.28 15.06
N ASP A 145 -9.22 -7.60 15.18
CA ASP A 145 -8.18 -8.52 14.73
C ASP A 145 -8.47 -9.17 13.36
N ARG A 146 -9.41 -8.63 12.58
CA ARG A 146 -9.85 -9.14 11.27
C ARG A 146 -9.52 -8.18 10.15
N LEU A 147 -8.74 -8.65 9.20
CA LEU A 147 -8.51 -7.96 7.94
C LEU A 147 -9.49 -8.47 6.88
N TYR A 148 -10.32 -7.59 6.36
CA TYR A 148 -11.27 -7.87 5.31
C TYR A 148 -10.73 -7.38 3.96
N VAL A 149 -10.78 -8.26 2.96
CA VAL A 149 -10.27 -7.99 1.61
C VAL A 149 -11.30 -8.44 0.59
N VAL A 150 -11.67 -7.59 -0.36
CA VAL A 150 -12.49 -7.98 -1.51
C VAL A 150 -11.58 -8.20 -2.71
N ASP A 151 -11.63 -9.38 -3.32
CA ASP A 151 -10.90 -9.68 -4.54
C ASP A 151 -11.63 -9.22 -5.81
N ASN A 152 -10.96 -9.29 -6.96
CA ASN A 152 -11.51 -8.87 -8.25
C ASN A 152 -12.72 -9.72 -8.70
N SER A 153 -12.91 -10.89 -8.12
CA SER A 153 -14.04 -11.80 -8.36
C SER A 153 -15.19 -11.60 -7.37
N ALA A 154 -15.16 -10.49 -6.61
CA ALA A 154 -16.14 -10.16 -5.57
C ALA A 154 -16.22 -11.20 -4.43
N ASN A 155 -15.13 -11.86 -4.10
CA ASN A 155 -15.06 -12.64 -2.88
C ASN A 155 -14.57 -11.73 -1.74
N LEU A 156 -15.34 -11.67 -0.67
CA LEU A 156 -14.95 -11.07 0.59
C LEU A 156 -14.20 -12.13 1.41
N LEU A 157 -12.93 -11.90 1.66
CA LEU A 157 -12.09 -12.73 2.51
C LEU A 157 -11.97 -12.09 3.88
N SER A 158 -12.05 -12.92 4.93
CA SER A 158 -11.65 -12.54 6.29
C SER A 158 -10.34 -13.25 6.62
N LEU A 159 -9.35 -12.46 7.00
CA LEU A 159 -8.03 -12.94 7.42
C LEU A 159 -7.80 -12.54 8.87
N ASP A 160 -7.08 -13.38 9.60
CA ASP A 160 -6.51 -12.99 10.88
C ASP A 160 -5.44 -11.92 10.65
N ALA A 161 -5.57 -10.76 11.25
CA ALA A 161 -4.68 -9.62 10.97
C ALA A 161 -3.25 -9.83 11.50
N ILE A 162 -3.09 -10.66 12.54
CA ILE A 162 -1.78 -10.91 13.15
C ILE A 162 -0.97 -11.94 12.37
N THR A 163 -1.63 -12.99 11.87
CA THR A 163 -0.97 -14.15 11.27
C THR A 163 -1.17 -14.27 9.77
N GLY A 164 -2.12 -13.54 9.18
CA GLY A 164 -2.54 -13.69 7.77
C GLY A 164 -3.34 -14.96 7.49
N ALA A 165 -3.72 -15.72 8.53
CA ALA A 165 -4.47 -16.95 8.36
C ALA A 165 -5.85 -16.66 7.76
N HIS A 166 -6.22 -17.45 6.75
CA HIS A 166 -7.56 -17.37 6.16
C HIS A 166 -8.59 -17.94 7.12
N LEU A 167 -9.63 -17.18 7.38
CA LEU A 167 -10.71 -17.57 8.31
C LEU A 167 -11.94 -18.05 7.55
N TRP A 168 -12.41 -17.24 6.62
CA TRP A 168 -13.55 -17.58 5.76
C TRP A 168 -13.58 -16.72 4.49
N THR A 169 -14.37 -17.15 3.52
CA THR A 169 -14.67 -16.40 2.29
C THR A 169 -16.18 -16.41 2.05
N GLN A 170 -16.71 -15.25 1.66
CA GLN A 170 -18.09 -15.08 1.21
C GLN A 170 -18.10 -14.46 -0.18
N ASN A 171 -18.74 -15.12 -1.14
CA ASN A 171 -18.93 -14.53 -2.45
C ASN A 171 -20.04 -13.47 -2.39
N LEU A 172 -19.79 -12.27 -2.91
CA LEU A 172 -20.72 -11.13 -2.93
C LEU A 172 -21.37 -10.92 -4.31
N GLY A 173 -20.88 -11.61 -5.36
CA GLY A 173 -21.37 -11.42 -6.72
C GLY A 173 -20.39 -11.91 -7.78
N THR A 174 -20.40 -11.31 -8.95
CA THR A 174 -19.58 -11.73 -10.11
C THR A 174 -18.34 -10.88 -10.36
N GLY A 175 -18.21 -9.74 -9.73
CA GLY A 175 -17.06 -8.85 -9.83
C GLY A 175 -17.21 -7.68 -8.86
N GLY A 176 -16.12 -7.25 -8.26
CA GLY A 176 -16.10 -6.17 -7.28
C GLY A 176 -14.88 -5.30 -7.42
N LYS A 177 -15.10 -3.98 -7.24
CA LYS A 177 -14.03 -2.97 -7.13
C LYS A 177 -14.26 -2.05 -5.92
N GLY A 178 -15.33 -2.27 -5.18
CA GLY A 178 -15.65 -1.54 -3.95
C GLY A 178 -14.88 -2.11 -2.77
N SER A 179 -14.45 -1.25 -1.86
CA SER A 179 -13.84 -1.65 -0.59
C SER A 179 -14.92 -2.14 0.39
N PRO A 180 -14.60 -3.08 1.29
CA PRO A 180 -15.52 -3.58 2.32
C PRO A 180 -15.83 -2.55 3.39
#